data_ccc0a7d3ebe73f57511952d60a532ec3
#
_entry.id   ccc0a7d3ebe73f57511952d60a532ec3
#
_cell.length_a   1.000
_cell.length_b   1.000
_cell.length_c   1.000
_cell.angle_alpha   90.00
_cell.angle_beta   90.00
_cell.angle_gamma   90.00
#
_symmetry.space_group_name_H-M   'P 1'
#
loop_
_entity.id
_entity.type
_entity.pdbx_description
1 polymer ?
#
loop_
_entity_poly.entity_id
_entity_poly.type
_entity_poly.pdbx_seq_one_letter_code
_entity_poly.pdbx_strand_id
1 'polypeptide(L)'
;PYRRQRQLCIRDSSKEELSFYSNATTDIEYKFPFGWGELWGIASRTNYDLSQHQKTSGVSMEYLDPETNEKYIPYVIEPSVGVERLVLMILCNSYEKELLENGDTREVMKFHPFLAPYKVAVLPLVKKYHKEKASEVYKAFAKNFMTTYDETGSIGKRYRRQDVIGTPFCITVDEDTIENETVTIRDRDTMKQITLKVDDAIKYVEERIKL
;
A
#
# COMPACT_ATOMS: atom_id res chain seq x y z
N PRO A 1 3.36 3.81 17.44
CA PRO A 1 2.10 4.40 16.96
C PRO A 1 2.16 5.93 16.87
N TYR A 2 2.73 6.60 17.89
CA TYR A 2 2.74 8.07 17.98
C TYR A 2 3.58 8.82 16.93
N ARG A 3 4.59 8.21 16.33
CA ARG A 3 5.43 8.89 15.31
C ARG A 3 4.70 9.06 13.98
N ARG A 4 3.84 8.13 13.58
CA ARG A 4 3.13 8.17 12.29
C ARG A 4 2.02 9.22 12.25
N GLN A 5 1.33 9.45 13.35
CA GLN A 5 0.26 10.46 13.45
C GLN A 5 0.77 11.91 13.35
N ARG A 6 2.06 12.19 13.60
CA ARG A 6 2.66 13.52 13.47
C ARG A 6 3.00 13.92 12.04
N GLN A 7 2.79 13.05 11.07
CA GLN A 7 3.05 13.33 9.65
C GLN A 7 1.81 13.79 8.89
N LEU A 8 0.63 13.74 9.52
CA LEU A 8 -0.63 14.24 8.97
C LEU A 8 -1.08 15.47 9.77
N CYS A 9 -1.57 16.49 9.07
CA CYS A 9 -2.17 17.68 9.62
C CYS A 9 -3.47 17.98 8.90
N ILE A 10 -4.48 18.51 9.63
CA ILE A 10 -5.70 19.03 9.06
C ILE A 10 -5.57 20.55 9.04
N ARG A 11 -5.78 21.17 7.89
CA ARG A 11 -5.73 22.61 7.68
C ARG A 11 -6.99 23.10 7.01
N ASP A 12 -7.70 23.98 7.67
CA ASP A 12 -8.81 24.70 7.05
C ASP A 12 -8.28 25.91 6.28
N SER A 13 -8.79 26.11 5.08
CA SER A 13 -8.46 27.28 4.26
C SER A 13 -9.08 28.55 4.84
N SER A 14 -8.34 29.65 4.85
CA SER A 14 -8.89 30.97 5.19
C SER A 14 -9.86 31.44 4.10
N LYS A 15 -10.72 32.43 4.41
CA LYS A 15 -11.71 32.94 3.45
C LYS A 15 -11.07 33.51 2.17
N GLU A 16 -9.84 34.05 2.29
CA GLU A 16 -9.07 34.62 1.19
C GLU A 16 -8.47 33.54 0.26
N GLU A 17 -8.27 32.33 0.79
CA GLU A 17 -7.72 31.18 0.04
C GLU A 17 -8.82 30.38 -0.68
N LEU A 18 -10.10 30.59 -0.34
CA LEU A 18 -11.21 29.85 -0.94
C LEU A 18 -11.38 30.17 -2.43
N SER A 19 -11.62 29.12 -3.22
CA SER A 19 -12.04 29.27 -4.60
C SER A 19 -13.45 29.91 -4.68
N PHE A 20 -13.73 30.61 -5.77
CA PHE A 20 -15.00 31.34 -5.97
C PHE A 20 -16.25 30.45 -5.90
N TYR A 21 -16.12 29.17 -6.09
CA TYR A 21 -17.21 28.18 -6.04
C TYR A 21 -17.35 27.50 -4.67
N SER A 22 -16.42 27.75 -3.75
CA SER A 22 -16.36 27.08 -2.45
C SER A 22 -16.67 28.03 -1.31
N ASN A 23 -17.37 27.55 -0.30
CA ASN A 23 -17.60 28.29 0.95
C ASN A 23 -16.80 27.71 2.14
N ALA A 24 -16.20 26.54 1.99
CA ALA A 24 -15.31 25.90 2.96
C ALA A 24 -14.41 24.89 2.26
N THR A 25 -13.14 24.84 2.66
CA THR A 25 -12.18 23.82 2.21
C THR A 25 -11.31 23.40 3.39
N THR A 26 -11.14 22.10 3.54
CA THR A 26 -10.27 21.47 4.54
C THR A 26 -9.29 20.57 3.83
N ASP A 27 -8.00 20.78 4.07
CA ASP A 27 -6.93 19.95 3.51
C ASP A 27 -6.37 19.02 4.56
N ILE A 28 -6.12 17.78 4.15
CA ILE A 28 -5.27 16.85 4.89
C ILE A 28 -3.88 16.95 4.28
N GLU A 29 -2.95 17.51 5.03
CA GLU A 29 -1.56 17.67 4.62
C GLU A 29 -0.70 16.54 5.18
N TYR A 30 0.31 16.13 4.39
CA TYR A 30 1.34 15.18 4.80
C TYR A 30 2.70 15.85 4.81
N LYS A 31 3.52 15.52 5.81
CA LYS A 31 4.91 15.98 5.91
C LYS A 31 5.82 15.14 5.02
N PHE A 32 5.92 15.54 3.77
CA PHE A 32 6.84 14.97 2.80
C PHE A 32 8.31 15.33 3.13
N PRO A 33 9.31 14.68 2.51
CA PRO A 33 10.73 15.05 2.69
C PRO A 33 11.04 16.50 2.33
N PHE A 34 10.27 17.10 1.42
CA PHE A 34 10.41 18.49 0.97
C PHE A 34 9.55 19.50 1.75
N GLY A 35 8.81 19.07 2.77
CA GLY A 35 7.95 19.91 3.60
C GLY A 35 6.49 19.46 3.64
N TRP A 36 5.62 20.27 4.26
CA TRP A 36 4.19 20.04 4.27
C TRP A 36 3.60 20.23 2.88
N GLY A 37 2.70 19.36 2.49
CA GLY A 37 1.98 19.43 1.25
C GLY A 37 0.63 18.72 1.31
N GLU A 38 -0.33 19.26 0.59
CA GLU A 38 -1.66 18.69 0.47
C GLU A 38 -1.60 17.26 -0.04
N LEU A 39 -2.27 16.37 0.68
CA LEU A 39 -2.49 14.98 0.30
C LEU A 39 -3.93 14.77 -0.19
N TRP A 40 -4.88 15.41 0.48
CA TRP A 40 -6.29 15.23 0.24
C TRP A 40 -7.03 16.54 0.53
N GLY A 41 -7.78 17.08 -0.42
CA GLY A 41 -8.66 18.24 -0.25
C GLY A 41 -10.12 17.82 -0.13
N ILE A 42 -10.85 18.50 0.74
CA ILE A 42 -12.29 18.32 0.94
C ILE A 42 -12.94 19.69 0.84
N ALA A 43 -13.68 19.94 -0.24
CA ALA A 43 -14.29 21.23 -0.52
C ALA A 43 -15.82 21.17 -0.48
N SER A 44 -16.44 22.16 0.18
CA SER A 44 -17.86 22.44 0.02
C SER A 44 -18.05 23.40 -1.15
N ARG A 45 -18.47 22.87 -2.29
CA ARG A 45 -18.59 23.59 -3.58
C ARG A 45 -19.92 24.29 -3.75
N THR A 46 -20.71 24.39 -2.70
CA THR A 46 -22.07 24.92 -2.73
C THR A 46 -22.93 24.20 -3.78
N ASN A 47 -23.91 24.88 -4.36
CA ASN A 47 -24.69 24.39 -5.50
C ASN A 47 -24.13 24.82 -6.86
N TYR A 48 -22.88 25.33 -6.89
CA TYR A 48 -22.28 25.90 -8.10
C TYR A 48 -22.27 24.94 -9.28
N ASP A 49 -21.70 23.75 -9.08
CA ASP A 49 -21.52 22.77 -10.18
C ASP A 49 -22.85 22.30 -10.76
N LEU A 50 -23.80 21.93 -9.91
CA LEU A 50 -25.10 21.44 -10.34
C LEU A 50 -25.91 22.58 -11.03
N SER A 51 -25.77 23.81 -10.55
CA SER A 51 -26.38 24.98 -11.19
C SER A 51 -25.81 25.22 -12.61
N GLN A 52 -24.49 25.09 -12.79
CA GLN A 52 -23.87 25.20 -14.11
C GLN A 52 -24.28 24.04 -15.04
N HIS A 53 -24.34 22.84 -14.53
CA HIS A 53 -24.78 21.66 -15.29
C HIS A 53 -26.25 21.81 -15.71
N GLN A 54 -27.14 22.23 -14.84
CA GLN A 54 -28.53 22.48 -15.16
C GLN A 54 -28.67 23.56 -16.25
N LYS A 55 -27.93 24.67 -16.09
CA LYS A 55 -27.94 25.77 -17.07
C LYS A 55 -27.47 25.35 -18.45
N THR A 56 -26.43 24.50 -18.54
CA THR A 56 -25.83 24.11 -19.80
C THR A 56 -26.61 22.99 -20.48
N SER A 57 -27.08 22.00 -19.73
CA SER A 57 -27.78 20.83 -20.27
C SER A 57 -29.28 21.03 -20.48
N GLY A 58 -29.89 22.02 -19.78
CA GLY A 58 -31.34 22.19 -19.70
C GLY A 58 -32.07 21.12 -18.90
N VAL A 59 -31.32 20.21 -18.24
CA VAL A 59 -31.89 19.16 -17.39
C VAL A 59 -31.91 19.63 -15.94
N SER A 60 -33.06 19.47 -15.24
CA SER A 60 -33.17 19.83 -13.82
C SER A 60 -32.22 18.99 -12.96
N MET A 61 -31.43 19.67 -12.11
CA MET A 61 -30.56 19.09 -11.10
C MET A 61 -31.11 19.29 -9.69
N GLU A 62 -32.41 19.59 -9.59
CA GLU A 62 -33.10 19.78 -8.32
C GLU A 62 -33.36 18.46 -7.63
N TYR A 63 -33.15 18.43 -6.33
CA TYR A 63 -33.57 17.37 -5.44
C TYR A 63 -34.91 17.73 -4.79
N LEU A 64 -35.82 16.78 -4.76
CA LEU A 64 -37.07 16.89 -4.01
C LEU A 64 -36.90 16.27 -2.65
N ASP A 65 -36.93 17.05 -1.59
CA ASP A 65 -36.88 16.56 -0.22
C ASP A 65 -38.20 15.83 0.11
N PRO A 66 -38.14 14.51 0.45
CA PRO A 66 -39.36 13.75 0.73
C PRO A 66 -40.01 14.14 2.07
N GLU A 67 -39.30 14.77 2.99
CA GLU A 67 -39.83 15.18 4.29
C GLU A 67 -40.53 16.51 4.23
N THR A 68 -39.93 17.52 3.54
CA THR A 68 -40.45 18.87 3.45
C THR A 68 -41.24 19.14 2.18
N ASN A 69 -41.12 18.28 1.17
CA ASN A 69 -41.66 18.43 -0.18
C ASN A 69 -41.16 19.69 -0.90
N GLU A 70 -40.02 20.21 -0.48
CA GLU A 70 -39.32 21.34 -1.11
C GLU A 70 -38.33 20.87 -2.17
N LYS A 71 -38.20 21.68 -3.24
CA LYS A 71 -37.20 21.46 -4.28
C LYS A 71 -36.05 22.42 -4.11
N TYR A 72 -34.83 21.94 -4.18
CA TYR A 72 -33.63 22.74 -4.16
C TYR A 72 -32.48 22.08 -4.93
N ILE A 73 -31.51 22.88 -5.38
CA ILE A 73 -30.27 22.36 -5.94
C ILE A 73 -29.31 22.09 -4.77
N PRO A 74 -28.92 20.80 -4.51
CA PRO A 74 -28.11 20.45 -3.36
C PRO A 74 -26.68 21.00 -3.44
N TYR A 75 -26.06 21.15 -2.29
CA TYR A 75 -24.63 21.43 -2.19
C TYR A 75 -23.83 20.18 -2.48
N VAL A 76 -22.69 20.33 -3.13
CA VAL A 76 -21.75 19.28 -3.45
C VAL A 76 -20.57 19.33 -2.48
N ILE A 77 -20.27 18.22 -1.84
CA ILE A 77 -19.04 18.03 -1.08
C ILE A 77 -18.10 17.18 -1.92
N GLU A 78 -16.97 17.75 -2.28
CA GLU A 78 -15.96 17.09 -3.13
C GLU A 78 -14.76 16.69 -2.29
N PRO A 79 -14.58 15.37 -1.97
CA PRO A 79 -13.30 14.85 -1.55
C PRO A 79 -12.42 14.57 -2.78
N SER A 80 -11.20 15.10 -2.79
CA SER A 80 -10.26 14.95 -3.91
C SER A 80 -8.88 14.52 -3.42
N VAL A 81 -8.35 13.43 -3.99
CA VAL A 81 -7.02 12.92 -3.64
C VAL A 81 -6.19 12.66 -4.90
N GLY A 82 -4.95 13.15 -4.91
CA GLY A 82 -4.00 12.85 -5.98
C GLY A 82 -3.38 11.46 -5.80
N VAL A 83 -3.60 10.56 -6.77
CA VAL A 83 -3.07 9.18 -6.70
C VAL A 83 -1.56 9.18 -6.58
N GLU A 84 -0.85 10.03 -7.32
CA GLU A 84 0.61 10.14 -7.30
C GLU A 84 1.13 10.62 -5.94
N ARG A 85 0.43 11.57 -5.32
CA ARG A 85 0.76 12.04 -3.96
C ARG A 85 0.52 10.96 -2.91
N LEU A 86 -0.57 10.18 -3.07
CA LEU A 86 -0.86 9.06 -2.20
C LEU A 86 0.22 7.97 -2.31
N VAL A 87 0.64 7.63 -3.53
CA VAL A 87 1.75 6.69 -3.75
C VAL A 87 3.04 7.20 -3.12
N LEU A 88 3.38 8.47 -3.34
CA LEU A 88 4.58 9.09 -2.74
C LEU A 88 4.52 9.04 -1.21
N MET A 89 3.37 9.36 -0.62
CA MET A 89 3.16 9.28 0.84
C MET A 89 3.38 7.85 1.35
N ILE A 90 2.81 6.85 0.68
CA ILE A 90 2.98 5.44 1.04
C ILE A 90 4.46 5.04 0.98
N LEU A 91 5.19 5.44 -0.08
CA LEU A 91 6.62 5.19 -0.21
C LEU A 91 7.41 5.84 0.94
N CYS A 92 7.20 7.13 1.19
CA CYS A 92 7.88 7.87 2.25
C CYS A 92 7.60 7.29 3.64
N ASN A 93 6.34 6.87 3.89
CA ASN A 93 5.95 6.31 5.18
C ASN A 93 6.45 4.86 5.40
N SER A 94 6.72 4.15 4.32
CA SER A 94 7.15 2.75 4.37
C SER A 94 8.67 2.58 4.37
N TYR A 95 9.43 3.58 3.88
CA TYR A 95 10.88 3.50 3.86
C TYR A 95 11.46 3.61 5.27
N GLU A 96 12.35 2.67 5.60
CA GLU A 96 13.06 2.66 6.87
C GLU A 96 14.50 2.19 6.66
N LYS A 97 15.44 2.85 7.36
CA LYS A 97 16.82 2.41 7.49
C LYS A 97 17.03 1.92 8.92
N GLU A 98 17.19 0.62 9.06
CA GLU A 98 17.37 -0.04 10.35
C GLU A 98 18.85 -0.29 10.65
N LEU A 99 19.24 -0.09 11.90
CA LEU A 99 20.51 -0.56 12.42
C LEU A 99 20.30 -1.96 13.02
N LEU A 100 21.07 -2.93 12.53
CA LEU A 100 21.02 -4.30 13.01
C LEU A 100 21.93 -4.49 14.23
N GLU A 101 21.69 -5.54 14.99
CA GLU A 101 22.47 -5.89 16.19
C GLU A 101 23.99 -6.08 15.91
N ASN A 102 24.34 -6.54 14.71
CA ASN A 102 25.72 -6.71 14.25
C ASN A 102 26.39 -5.41 13.79
N GLY A 103 25.71 -4.26 13.89
CA GLY A 103 26.20 -2.97 13.45
C GLY A 103 25.99 -2.64 11.96
N ASP A 104 25.51 -3.58 11.16
CA ASP A 104 25.16 -3.35 9.75
C ASP A 104 23.85 -2.53 9.64
N THR A 105 23.64 -1.93 8.48
CA THR A 105 22.37 -1.26 8.16
C THR A 105 21.56 -2.05 7.17
N ARG A 106 20.23 -2.00 7.33
CA ARG A 106 19.25 -2.57 6.41
C ARG A 106 18.30 -1.49 5.92
N GLU A 107 18.19 -1.34 4.62
CA GLU A 107 17.12 -0.54 4.02
C GLU A 107 15.93 -1.46 3.72
N VAL A 108 14.74 -1.01 4.09
CA VAL A 108 13.52 -1.80 3.96
C VAL A 108 12.31 -0.93 3.65
N MET A 109 11.46 -1.41 2.74
CA MET A 109 10.15 -0.81 2.49
C MET A 109 9.10 -1.58 3.29
N LYS A 110 8.67 -1.03 4.43
CA LYS A 110 7.68 -1.65 5.33
C LYS A 110 6.25 -1.37 4.88
N PHE A 111 5.93 -1.72 3.64
CA PHE A 111 4.55 -1.66 3.17
C PHE A 111 3.65 -2.56 4.01
N HIS A 112 2.42 -2.13 4.24
CA HIS A 112 1.38 -3.09 4.64
C HIS A 112 1.38 -4.25 3.62
N PRO A 113 1.31 -5.53 4.03
CA PRO A 113 1.42 -6.66 3.11
C PRO A 113 0.45 -6.60 1.94
N PHE A 114 -0.76 -6.05 2.16
CA PHE A 114 -1.75 -5.81 1.09
C PHE A 114 -1.24 -4.84 0.01
N LEU A 115 -0.45 -3.83 0.35
CA LEU A 115 0.06 -2.81 -0.58
C LEU A 115 1.39 -3.20 -1.23
N ALA A 116 2.09 -4.21 -0.72
CA ALA A 116 3.36 -4.64 -1.27
C ALA A 116 3.22 -5.06 -2.74
N PRO A 117 4.14 -4.66 -3.65
CA PRO A 117 4.04 -4.99 -5.09
C PRO A 117 4.12 -6.50 -5.33
N TYR A 118 4.99 -7.20 -4.62
CA TYR A 118 5.03 -8.66 -4.54
C TYR A 118 4.64 -9.09 -3.13
N LYS A 119 3.79 -10.09 -3.02
CA LYS A 119 3.39 -10.67 -1.73
C LYS A 119 4.41 -11.69 -1.25
N VAL A 120 4.99 -12.40 -2.21
CA VAL A 120 5.90 -13.54 -1.98
C VAL A 120 7.09 -13.45 -2.92
N ALA A 121 8.26 -13.80 -2.41
CA ALA A 121 9.45 -14.09 -3.22
C ALA A 121 9.90 -15.53 -2.99
N VAL A 122 10.05 -16.32 -4.04
CA VAL A 122 10.55 -17.69 -3.97
C VAL A 122 12.04 -17.72 -4.31
N LEU A 123 12.83 -18.25 -3.39
CA LEU A 123 14.28 -18.18 -3.40
C LEU A 123 14.88 -19.59 -3.24
N PRO A 124 15.44 -20.21 -4.30
CA PRO A 124 16.16 -21.48 -4.13
C PRO A 124 17.42 -21.25 -3.28
N LEU A 125 17.65 -22.02 -2.21
CA LEU A 125 18.83 -21.87 -1.35
C LEU A 125 20.12 -22.01 -2.18
N VAL A 126 20.22 -23.12 -2.94
CA VAL A 126 21.30 -23.36 -3.88
C VAL A 126 20.71 -23.57 -5.27
N LYS A 127 20.99 -22.64 -6.20
CA LYS A 127 20.45 -22.67 -7.56
C LYS A 127 20.60 -24.03 -8.25
N LYS A 128 21.79 -24.65 -8.17
CA LYS A 128 22.10 -25.87 -8.87
C LYS A 128 21.20 -27.07 -8.48
N TYR A 129 20.80 -27.11 -7.21
CA TYR A 129 20.07 -28.28 -6.66
C TYR A 129 18.57 -28.02 -6.51
N HIS A 130 18.17 -26.79 -6.23
CA HIS A 130 16.80 -26.48 -5.81
C HIS A 130 15.99 -25.73 -6.88
N LYS A 131 16.56 -25.44 -8.07
CA LYS A 131 15.92 -24.63 -9.10
C LYS A 131 14.58 -25.22 -9.59
N GLU A 132 14.55 -26.52 -9.86
CA GLU A 132 13.35 -27.18 -10.37
C GLU A 132 12.22 -27.15 -9.34
N LYS A 133 12.53 -27.57 -8.10
CA LYS A 133 11.57 -27.54 -6.99
C LYS A 133 11.11 -26.11 -6.67
N ALA A 134 12.01 -25.14 -6.69
CA ALA A 134 11.66 -23.73 -6.50
C ALA A 134 10.73 -23.20 -7.61
N SER A 135 10.88 -23.69 -8.85
CA SER A 135 9.96 -23.35 -9.93
C SER A 135 8.55 -23.93 -9.70
N GLU A 136 8.44 -25.13 -9.14
CA GLU A 136 7.15 -25.72 -8.76
C GLU A 136 6.50 -24.92 -7.64
N VAL A 137 7.25 -24.62 -6.58
CA VAL A 137 6.78 -23.79 -5.46
C VAL A 137 6.37 -22.40 -5.95
N TYR A 138 7.16 -21.76 -6.81
CA TYR A 138 6.79 -20.48 -7.42
C TYR A 138 5.45 -20.54 -8.13
N LYS A 139 5.23 -21.58 -8.97
CA LYS A 139 3.96 -21.76 -9.68
C LYS A 139 2.78 -21.96 -8.73
N ALA A 140 2.99 -22.67 -7.60
CA ALA A 140 1.95 -22.86 -6.59
C ALA A 140 1.53 -21.53 -5.94
N PHE A 141 2.49 -20.69 -5.52
CA PHE A 141 2.22 -19.37 -4.95
C PHE A 141 1.66 -18.37 -5.98
N ALA A 142 2.19 -18.39 -7.22
CA ALA A 142 1.77 -17.46 -8.28
C ALA A 142 0.31 -17.63 -8.74
N LYS A 143 -0.34 -18.75 -8.40
CA LYS A 143 -1.79 -18.93 -8.63
C LYS A 143 -2.63 -17.99 -7.77
N ASN A 144 -2.14 -17.60 -6.59
CA ASN A 144 -2.90 -16.87 -5.59
C ASN A 144 -2.36 -15.45 -5.34
N PHE A 145 -1.07 -15.20 -5.61
CA PHE A 145 -0.38 -13.98 -5.21
C PHE A 145 0.51 -13.44 -6.32
N MET A 146 0.72 -12.13 -6.34
CA MET A 146 1.83 -11.52 -7.06
C MET A 146 3.14 -12.03 -6.44
N THR A 147 3.80 -12.93 -7.13
CA THR A 147 4.98 -13.66 -6.68
C THR A 147 6.18 -13.33 -7.56
N THR A 148 7.35 -13.14 -6.97
CA THR A 148 8.62 -12.99 -7.69
C THR A 148 9.54 -14.19 -7.42
N TYR A 149 10.50 -14.39 -8.31
CA TYR A 149 11.50 -15.47 -8.23
C TYR A 149 12.90 -14.87 -8.36
N ASP A 150 13.81 -15.22 -7.47
CA ASP A 150 15.19 -14.72 -7.52
C ASP A 150 16.19 -15.82 -7.17
N GLU A 151 17.12 -16.10 -8.09
CA GLU A 151 18.18 -17.08 -7.93
C GLU A 151 19.58 -16.47 -8.03
N THR A 152 19.68 -15.11 -8.03
CA THR A 152 20.93 -14.40 -8.33
C THR A 152 21.72 -14.06 -7.06
N GLY A 153 22.97 -14.53 -6.97
CA GLY A 153 23.86 -14.28 -5.85
C GLY A 153 23.56 -15.15 -4.62
N SER A 154 24.05 -14.75 -3.45
CA SER A 154 23.82 -15.46 -2.18
C SER A 154 22.41 -15.22 -1.65
N ILE A 155 21.91 -16.16 -0.83
CA ILE A 155 20.57 -16.06 -0.21
C ILE A 155 20.41 -14.77 0.61
N GLY A 156 21.43 -14.35 1.35
CA GLY A 156 21.42 -13.11 2.11
C GLY A 156 21.25 -11.87 1.23
N LYS A 157 21.90 -11.82 0.05
CA LYS A 157 21.72 -10.73 -0.92
C LYS A 157 20.31 -10.71 -1.51
N ARG A 158 19.71 -11.89 -1.73
CA ARG A 158 18.33 -12.00 -2.22
C ARG A 158 17.34 -11.49 -1.17
N TYR A 159 17.49 -11.86 0.10
CA TYR A 159 16.66 -11.28 1.17
C TYR A 159 16.76 -9.76 1.21
N ARG A 160 17.98 -9.20 1.11
CA ARG A 160 18.14 -7.73 1.10
C ARG A 160 17.44 -7.05 -0.07
N ARG A 161 17.49 -7.63 -1.27
CA ARG A 161 16.73 -7.11 -2.41
C ARG A 161 15.23 -7.13 -2.15
N GLN A 162 14.72 -8.21 -1.57
CA GLN A 162 13.29 -8.31 -1.25
C GLN A 162 12.89 -7.35 -0.12
N ASP A 163 13.75 -7.11 0.86
CA ASP A 163 13.54 -6.10 1.89
C ASP A 163 13.40 -4.69 1.27
N VAL A 164 14.27 -4.33 0.30
CA VAL A 164 14.21 -3.03 -0.43
C VAL A 164 12.98 -2.93 -1.32
N ILE A 165 12.55 -4.02 -1.98
CA ILE A 165 11.31 -4.05 -2.78
C ILE A 165 10.08 -3.95 -1.87
N GLY A 166 10.19 -4.41 -0.63
CA GLY A 166 9.11 -4.43 0.34
C GLY A 166 8.26 -5.71 0.29
N THR A 167 8.79 -6.80 -0.25
CA THR A 167 8.13 -8.12 -0.27
C THR A 167 7.97 -8.64 1.15
N PRO A 168 6.76 -8.88 1.69
CA PRO A 168 6.55 -9.25 3.09
C PRO A 168 7.03 -10.66 3.43
N PHE A 169 6.97 -11.60 2.49
CA PHE A 169 7.30 -13.00 2.73
C PHE A 169 8.30 -13.54 1.71
N CYS A 170 9.44 -14.06 2.20
CA CYS A 170 10.40 -14.78 1.37
C CYS A 170 10.29 -16.28 1.67
N ILE A 171 10.08 -17.08 0.63
CA ILE A 171 9.95 -18.53 0.67
C ILE A 171 11.28 -19.12 0.20
N THR A 172 12.02 -19.72 1.11
CA THR A 172 13.26 -20.42 0.78
C THR A 172 12.97 -21.89 0.50
N VAL A 173 13.50 -22.35 -0.63
CA VAL A 173 13.43 -23.73 -1.09
C VAL A 173 14.81 -24.38 -0.93
N ASP A 174 14.87 -25.44 -0.17
CA ASP A 174 16.09 -26.17 0.23
C ASP A 174 15.91 -27.70 0.10
N GLU A 175 16.79 -28.46 0.71
CA GLU A 175 16.77 -29.94 0.68
C GLU A 175 15.51 -30.49 1.36
N ASP A 176 15.10 -29.90 2.50
CA ASP A 176 13.87 -30.29 3.20
C ASP A 176 12.62 -30.09 2.33
N THR A 177 12.66 -29.11 1.42
CA THR A 177 11.55 -28.91 0.47
C THR A 177 11.45 -30.08 -0.51
N ILE A 178 12.57 -30.64 -0.95
CA ILE A 178 12.60 -31.77 -1.87
C ILE A 178 12.11 -33.05 -1.17
N GLU A 179 12.57 -33.27 0.06
CA GLU A 179 12.32 -34.52 0.80
C GLU A 179 10.93 -34.51 1.49
N ASN A 180 10.54 -33.40 2.06
CA ASN A 180 9.41 -33.30 2.99
C ASN A 180 8.27 -32.36 2.53
N GLU A 181 8.38 -31.74 1.37
CA GLU A 181 7.42 -30.72 0.85
C GLU A 181 7.25 -29.53 1.81
N THR A 182 8.31 -29.16 2.55
CA THR A 182 8.32 -28.04 3.48
C THR A 182 9.10 -26.87 2.92
N VAL A 183 8.70 -25.63 3.26
CA VAL A 183 9.41 -24.40 2.87
C VAL A 183 9.68 -23.55 4.09
N THR A 184 10.77 -22.81 4.07
CA THR A 184 11.07 -21.84 5.10
C THR A 184 10.53 -20.46 4.69
N ILE A 185 9.64 -19.90 5.50
CA ILE A 185 9.07 -18.56 5.33
C ILE A 185 9.86 -17.59 6.21
N ARG A 186 10.44 -16.55 5.60
CA ARG A 186 11.02 -15.43 6.33
C ARG A 186 10.09 -14.23 6.26
N ASP A 187 9.71 -13.74 7.41
CA ASP A 187 8.97 -12.48 7.54
C ASP A 187 9.90 -11.27 7.40
N ARG A 188 9.54 -10.30 6.56
CA ARG A 188 10.33 -9.10 6.27
C ARG A 188 10.57 -8.24 7.51
N ASP A 189 9.53 -8.02 8.32
CA ASP A 189 9.57 -7.01 9.38
C ASP A 189 10.31 -7.53 10.62
N THR A 190 10.11 -8.78 10.96
CA THR A 190 10.73 -9.41 12.13
C THR A 190 12.01 -10.16 11.80
N MET A 191 12.27 -10.48 10.53
CA MET A 191 13.31 -11.38 10.02
C MET A 191 13.23 -12.82 10.57
N LYS A 192 12.18 -13.14 11.33
CA LYS A 192 11.95 -14.50 11.85
C LYS A 192 11.61 -15.45 10.73
N GLN A 193 11.99 -16.69 10.94
CA GLN A 193 11.77 -17.78 9.99
C GLN A 193 10.93 -18.87 10.65
N ILE A 194 10.02 -19.45 9.88
CA ILE A 194 9.20 -20.62 10.25
C ILE A 194 9.21 -21.60 9.10
N THR A 195 9.08 -22.89 9.41
CA THR A 195 8.99 -23.95 8.40
C THR A 195 7.58 -24.51 8.37
N LEU A 196 6.97 -24.56 7.18
CA LEU A 196 5.62 -25.07 6.95
C LEU A 196 5.59 -25.93 5.69
N LYS A 197 4.60 -26.81 5.55
CA LYS A 197 4.29 -27.43 4.27
C LYS A 197 3.85 -26.39 3.26
N VAL A 198 4.08 -26.63 1.98
CA VAL A 198 3.78 -25.66 0.91
C VAL A 198 2.33 -25.17 0.96
N ASP A 199 1.37 -26.06 1.12
CA ASP A 199 -0.05 -25.70 1.18
C ASP A 199 -0.42 -24.87 2.42
N ASP A 200 0.18 -25.17 3.56
CA ASP A 200 -0.04 -24.41 4.79
C ASP A 200 0.68 -23.05 4.74
N ALA A 201 1.82 -22.98 4.03
CA ALA A 201 2.51 -21.73 3.75
C ALA A 201 1.68 -20.77 2.88
N ILE A 202 0.94 -21.30 1.90
CA ILE A 202 0.01 -20.51 1.08
C ILE A 202 -1.10 -19.92 1.95
N LYS A 203 -1.74 -20.73 2.81
CA LYS A 203 -2.78 -20.27 3.75
C LYS A 203 -2.23 -19.22 4.73
N TYR A 204 -1.03 -19.47 5.26
CA TYR A 204 -0.34 -18.55 6.17
C TYR A 204 -0.16 -17.15 5.55
N VAL A 205 0.26 -17.08 4.29
CA VAL A 205 0.40 -15.83 3.54
C VAL A 205 -0.96 -15.20 3.28
N GLU A 206 -1.95 -15.99 2.83
CA GLU A 206 -3.30 -15.50 2.54
C GLU A 206 -3.96 -14.80 3.71
N GLU A 207 -3.82 -15.34 4.92
CA GLU A 207 -4.36 -14.76 6.14
C GLU A 207 -3.69 -13.42 6.52
N ARG A 208 -2.43 -13.21 6.13
CA ARG A 208 -1.62 -12.05 6.54
C ARG A 208 -1.54 -10.92 5.53
N ILE A 209 -2.01 -11.13 4.32
CA ILE A 209 -2.08 -10.08 3.29
C ILE A 209 -3.45 -9.38 3.24
N LYS A 210 -4.44 -9.84 4.01
CA LYS A 210 -5.76 -9.21 4.12
C LYS A 210 -5.66 -7.84 4.81
N LEU A 211 -6.57 -6.92 4.44
CA LEU A 211 -6.79 -5.66 5.14
C LEU A 211 -7.54 -5.90 6.45
#